data_d2b23417ae9a8c4c0b24f644106e176a
#
_entry.id   d2b23417ae9a8c4c0b24f644106e176a
#
_cell.length_a   1.000
_cell.length_b   1.000
_cell.length_c   1.000
_cell.angle_alpha   90.00
_cell.angle_beta   90.00
_cell.angle_gamma   90.00
#
_symmetry.space_group_name_H-M   'P 1'
#
loop_
_entity.id
_entity.type
_entity.pdbx_description
1 polymer ?
#
loop_
_entity_poly.entity_id
_entity_poly.type
_entity_poly.pdbx_seq_one_letter_code
_entity_poly.pdbx_strand_id
1 'polypeptide(L)'
;PQDLSGTWRVHSADKNYMLNKNYGSARHQFKKIVANYSFGDNHTRVFSNKMNCEKKILVLGDSFAFGWLLNEKDTFVFKLQNHIENRKRKRCFLNAAAGGWGLSEYLAYTEDFIQRIKPDVLLIFLNLDDVSRILRKKMFKLENGILRRNRSNKNSLTFKEVVNSLPLYNWLLERSHVVNLMRKIILT
;
A
#
# COMPACT_ATOMS: atom_id res chain seq x y z
N PRO A 1 10.69 10.22 5.63
CA PRO A 1 9.28 10.41 5.97
C PRO A 1 9.06 9.93 7.38
N GLN A 2 8.63 10.82 8.28
CA GLN A 2 8.25 10.44 9.64
C GLN A 2 6.78 10.05 9.62
N ASP A 3 6.48 8.89 10.18
CA ASP A 3 5.13 8.48 10.50
C ASP A 3 4.83 8.99 11.92
N LEU A 4 3.98 10.00 12.03
CA LEU A 4 3.71 10.68 13.29
C LEU A 4 2.61 10.01 14.13
N SER A 5 1.93 8.99 13.60
CA SER A 5 0.79 8.37 14.29
C SER A 5 0.76 6.85 14.23
N GLY A 6 1.92 6.24 14.02
CA GLY A 6 2.06 4.82 13.79
C GLY A 6 2.05 4.47 12.29
N THR A 7 2.46 3.26 11.98
CA THR A 7 2.64 2.82 10.60
C THR A 7 1.31 2.79 9.85
N TRP A 8 1.23 3.52 8.75
CA TRP A 8 0.10 3.46 7.83
C TRP A 8 0.17 2.25 6.87
N ARG A 9 1.31 1.54 6.90
CA ARG A 9 1.55 0.29 6.19
C ARG A 9 1.91 -0.81 7.16
N VAL A 10 1.45 -2.02 6.89
CA VAL A 10 1.68 -3.21 7.70
C VAL A 10 2.33 -4.28 6.83
N HIS A 11 3.44 -4.84 7.29
CA HIS A 11 4.00 -6.03 6.67
C HIS A 11 3.16 -7.25 7.10
N SER A 12 2.57 -7.93 6.14
CA SER A 12 1.86 -9.17 6.40
C SER A 12 2.85 -10.33 6.24
N ALA A 13 3.27 -10.90 7.37
CA ALA A 13 4.28 -11.97 7.39
C ALA A 13 3.79 -13.23 6.67
N ASP A 14 2.50 -13.55 6.77
CA ASP A 14 1.85 -14.67 6.11
C ASP A 14 1.64 -14.44 4.61
N LYS A 15 1.49 -13.18 4.18
CA LYS A 15 1.24 -12.79 2.78
C LYS A 15 2.50 -12.39 2.02
N ASN A 16 3.56 -12.07 2.74
CA ASN A 16 4.87 -11.68 2.21
C ASN A 16 4.86 -10.41 1.32
N TYR A 17 4.01 -9.44 1.66
CA TYR A 17 4.03 -8.10 1.04
C TYR A 17 3.45 -7.05 1.99
N MET A 18 3.71 -5.76 1.67
CA MET A 18 3.20 -4.63 2.45
C MET A 18 1.76 -4.36 2.10
N LEU A 19 0.91 -4.26 3.11
CA LEU A 19 -0.48 -3.83 3.02
C LEU A 19 -0.66 -2.44 3.63
N ASN A 20 -1.72 -1.75 3.30
CA ASN A 20 -2.17 -0.61 4.08
C ASN A 20 -2.62 -1.10 5.47
N LYS A 21 -2.70 -0.18 6.43
CA LYS A 21 -3.33 -0.46 7.72
C LYS A 21 -4.77 -0.97 7.50
N ASN A 22 -5.19 -1.93 8.34
CA ASN A 22 -6.57 -2.38 8.37
C ASN A 22 -7.27 -1.63 9.49
N TYR A 23 -8.18 -0.74 9.18
CA TYR A 23 -8.87 0.18 10.09
C TYR A 23 -8.03 1.31 10.72
N GLY A 24 -8.76 2.35 11.09
CA GLY A 24 -8.25 3.51 11.81
C GLY A 24 -7.60 4.55 10.89
N SER A 25 -6.89 5.46 11.49
CA SER A 25 -6.24 6.57 10.79
C SER A 25 -4.74 6.55 10.98
N ALA A 26 -4.05 7.25 10.10
CA ALA A 26 -2.62 7.53 10.23
C ALA A 26 -2.33 8.93 9.72
N ARG A 27 -1.37 9.60 10.36
CA ARG A 27 -0.86 10.91 9.95
C ARG A 27 0.54 10.73 9.39
N HIS A 28 0.71 11.04 8.12
CA HIS A 28 1.97 10.92 7.41
C HIS A 28 2.56 12.28 7.11
N GLN A 29 3.84 12.46 7.40
CA GLN A 29 4.56 13.69 7.07
C GLN A 29 5.76 13.41 6.19
N PHE A 30 5.91 14.20 5.15
CA PHE A 30 7.12 14.25 4.33
C PHE A 30 7.51 15.69 4.08
N LYS A 31 8.69 16.08 4.57
CA LYS A 31 9.12 17.48 4.60
C LYS A 31 8.07 18.36 5.31
N LYS A 32 7.52 19.36 4.59
CA LYS A 32 6.48 20.27 5.09
C LYS A 32 5.05 19.81 4.79
N ILE A 33 4.90 18.72 4.03
CA ILE A 33 3.58 18.20 3.63
C ILE A 33 3.12 17.20 4.68
N VAL A 34 1.90 17.38 5.16
CA VAL A 34 1.23 16.47 6.09
C VAL A 34 -0.06 15.98 5.44
N ALA A 35 -0.27 14.68 5.44
CA ALA A 35 -1.49 14.06 4.96
C ALA A 35 -2.07 13.11 6.02
N ASN A 36 -3.40 13.10 6.12
CA ASN A 36 -4.13 12.19 6.98
C ASN A 36 -4.79 11.11 6.11
N TYR A 37 -4.65 9.87 6.55
CA TYR A 37 -5.21 8.71 5.88
C TYR A 37 -6.22 8.04 6.79
N SER A 38 -7.32 7.58 6.23
CA SER A 38 -8.29 6.74 6.91
C SER A 38 -8.37 5.39 6.20
N PHE A 39 -8.44 4.31 6.98
CA PHE A 39 -8.42 2.94 6.49
C PHE A 39 -9.62 2.18 7.03
N GLY A 40 -10.14 1.29 6.20
CA GLY A 40 -11.24 0.40 6.52
C GLY A 40 -10.93 -1.04 6.15
N ASP A 41 -11.98 -1.81 6.01
CA ASP A 41 -11.92 -3.23 5.70
C ASP A 41 -11.01 -3.57 4.53
N ASN A 42 -10.40 -4.75 4.60
CA ASN A 42 -9.57 -5.30 3.54
C ASN A 42 -8.41 -4.38 3.13
N HIS A 43 -7.86 -3.63 4.10
CA HIS A 43 -6.72 -2.73 3.88
C HIS A 43 -6.98 -1.63 2.83
N THR A 44 -8.24 -1.25 2.65
CA THR A 44 -8.61 -0.20 1.72
C THR A 44 -8.50 1.18 2.37
N ARG A 45 -8.10 2.18 1.59
CA ARG A 45 -8.25 3.56 1.99
C ARG A 45 -9.73 3.94 1.92
N VAL A 46 -10.27 4.40 3.04
CA VAL A 46 -11.69 4.73 3.18
C VAL A 46 -11.93 6.16 2.74
N PHE A 47 -13.01 6.34 2.03
CA PHE A 47 -13.63 7.63 1.79
C PHE A 47 -14.84 7.76 2.74
N SER A 48 -14.99 8.91 3.38
CA SER A 48 -15.84 9.12 4.56
C SER A 48 -17.33 8.84 4.38
N ASN A 49 -17.81 8.57 3.19
CA ASN A 49 -19.22 8.35 2.95
C ASN A 49 -19.58 6.86 3.05
N LYS A 50 -20.35 6.50 4.10
CA LYS A 50 -21.07 5.22 4.18
C LYS A 50 -22.11 5.19 3.07
N MET A 51 -21.77 4.62 1.94
CA MET A 51 -22.69 4.51 0.81
C MET A 51 -23.38 3.17 0.79
N ASN A 52 -24.64 3.21 0.42
CA ASN A 52 -25.33 2.02 -0.01
C ASN A 52 -24.86 1.67 -1.44
N CYS A 53 -23.91 0.76 -1.55
CA CYS A 53 -23.25 0.41 -2.80
C CYS A 53 -24.04 -0.66 -3.56
N GLU A 54 -24.54 -0.31 -4.73
CA GLU A 54 -25.10 -1.30 -5.66
C GLU A 54 -23.99 -2.00 -6.45
N LYS A 55 -22.91 -1.28 -6.75
CA LYS A 55 -21.73 -1.85 -7.45
C LYS A 55 -20.44 -1.42 -6.76
N LYS A 56 -19.54 -2.37 -6.57
CA LYS A 56 -18.21 -2.18 -5.99
C LYS A 56 -17.16 -2.14 -7.07
N ILE A 57 -16.35 -1.11 -7.08
CA ILE A 57 -15.18 -0.94 -7.95
C ILE A 57 -13.94 -1.04 -7.09
N LEU A 58 -13.19 -2.13 -7.24
CA LEU A 58 -11.91 -2.30 -6.55
C LEU A 58 -10.81 -1.59 -7.35
N VAL A 59 -10.12 -0.67 -6.69
CA VAL A 59 -9.00 0.09 -7.27
C VAL A 59 -7.69 -0.48 -6.78
N LEU A 60 -6.83 -0.87 -7.72
CA LEU A 60 -5.45 -1.28 -7.48
C LEU A 60 -4.49 -0.31 -8.16
N GLY A 61 -3.32 -0.16 -7.59
CA GLY A 61 -2.27 0.70 -8.09
C GLY A 61 -1.18 0.94 -7.05
N ASP A 62 -0.24 1.79 -7.38
CA ASP A 62 0.89 2.15 -6.55
C ASP A 62 0.61 3.39 -5.67
N SER A 63 1.65 4.13 -5.30
CA SER A 63 1.55 5.36 -4.50
C SER A 63 0.73 6.47 -5.15
N PHE A 64 0.67 6.53 -6.47
CA PHE A 64 -0.15 7.52 -7.20
C PHE A 64 -1.64 7.21 -7.02
N ALA A 65 -2.04 5.97 -7.23
CA ALA A 65 -3.44 5.55 -7.05
C ALA A 65 -3.85 5.57 -5.57
N PHE A 66 -2.92 5.28 -4.65
CA PHE A 66 -3.14 5.47 -3.22
C PHE A 66 -3.41 6.94 -2.87
N GLY A 67 -2.79 7.89 -3.58
CA GLY A 67 -2.79 9.31 -3.26
C GLY A 67 -1.80 9.63 -2.13
N TRP A 68 -0.52 9.22 -2.32
CA TRP A 68 0.55 9.50 -1.36
C TRP A 68 0.70 11.00 -1.13
N LEU A 69 0.79 11.42 0.12
CA LEU A 69 0.83 12.81 0.60
C LEU A 69 -0.41 13.66 0.25
N LEU A 70 -1.51 13.04 -0.12
CA LEU A 70 -2.78 13.72 -0.33
C LEU A 70 -3.78 13.35 0.77
N ASN A 71 -4.52 14.33 1.24
CA ASN A 71 -5.70 14.06 2.04
C ASN A 71 -6.79 13.41 1.18
N GLU A 72 -7.79 12.82 1.81
CA GLU A 72 -8.86 12.08 1.15
C GLU A 72 -9.46 12.84 -0.04
N LYS A 73 -9.92 14.08 0.21
CA LYS A 73 -10.63 14.92 -0.78
C LYS A 73 -9.79 15.30 -2.00
N ASP A 74 -8.47 15.23 -1.87
CA ASP A 74 -7.52 15.63 -2.92
C ASP A 74 -7.18 14.49 -3.86
N THR A 75 -7.49 13.24 -3.47
CA THR A 75 -7.21 12.06 -4.30
C THR A 75 -8.13 11.98 -5.50
N PHE A 76 -7.58 11.51 -6.64
CA PHE A 76 -8.40 11.38 -7.84
C PHE A 76 -9.48 10.29 -7.68
N VAL A 77 -9.24 9.25 -6.89
CA VAL A 77 -10.24 8.19 -6.63
C VAL A 77 -11.44 8.76 -5.87
N PHE A 78 -11.21 9.65 -4.88
CA PHE A 78 -12.29 10.35 -4.19
C PHE A 78 -13.07 11.27 -5.14
N LYS A 79 -12.37 12.03 -5.97
CA LYS A 79 -13.00 12.91 -6.97
C LYS A 79 -13.83 12.12 -7.97
N LEU A 80 -13.35 10.95 -8.39
CA LEU A 80 -14.07 10.04 -9.27
C LEU A 80 -15.33 9.49 -8.58
N GLN A 81 -15.21 9.07 -7.30
CA GLN A 81 -16.35 8.64 -6.49
C GLN A 81 -17.44 9.73 -6.47
N ASN A 82 -17.09 10.95 -6.08
CA ASN A 82 -18.05 12.07 -6.00
C ASN A 82 -18.66 12.41 -7.36
N HIS A 83 -17.90 12.35 -8.44
CA HIS A 83 -18.40 12.61 -9.78
C HIS A 83 -19.49 11.60 -10.20
N ILE A 84 -19.29 10.33 -9.82
CA ILE A 84 -20.25 9.26 -10.10
C ILE A 84 -21.48 9.35 -9.20
N GLU A 85 -21.31 9.71 -7.92
CA GLU A 85 -22.40 9.95 -6.97
C GLU A 85 -23.33 11.06 -7.45
N ASN A 86 -22.78 12.19 -7.88
CA ASN A 86 -23.54 13.30 -8.40
C ASN A 86 -24.41 12.93 -9.62
N ARG A 87 -24.11 11.81 -10.28
CA ARG A 87 -24.91 11.22 -11.37
C ARG A 87 -25.94 10.20 -10.88
N LYS A 88 -26.23 10.13 -9.58
CA LYS A 88 -27.15 9.16 -8.94
C LYS A 88 -26.81 7.70 -9.21
N ARG A 89 -25.54 7.38 -9.47
CA ARG A 89 -25.06 6.02 -9.66
C ARG A 89 -24.46 5.50 -8.36
N LYS A 90 -25.12 4.59 -7.70
CA LYS A 90 -24.70 3.98 -6.42
C LYS A 90 -23.50 3.02 -6.59
N ARG A 91 -22.36 3.57 -6.98
CA ARG A 91 -21.11 2.84 -7.18
C ARG A 91 -20.09 3.27 -6.13
N CYS A 92 -19.44 2.30 -5.48
CA CYS A 92 -18.42 2.56 -4.48
C CYS A 92 -17.05 2.17 -4.97
N PHE A 93 -16.09 3.06 -4.79
CA PHE A 93 -14.68 2.79 -5.05
C PHE A 93 -14.01 2.33 -3.76
N LEU A 94 -13.45 1.14 -3.79
CA LEU A 94 -12.63 0.55 -2.72
C LEU A 94 -11.17 0.70 -3.12
N ASN A 95 -10.49 1.71 -2.58
CA ASN A 95 -9.11 1.99 -2.96
C ASN A 95 -8.14 1.14 -2.15
N ALA A 96 -7.71 0.02 -2.71
CA ALA A 96 -6.71 -0.87 -2.12
C ALA A 96 -5.27 -0.58 -2.59
N ALA A 97 -5.08 0.42 -3.45
CA ALA A 97 -3.75 0.81 -3.90
C ALA A 97 -2.82 1.11 -2.72
N ALA A 98 -1.54 0.80 -2.86
CA ALA A 98 -0.56 1.02 -1.80
C ALA A 98 0.81 1.43 -2.32
N GLY A 99 1.52 2.22 -1.52
CA GLY A 99 2.83 2.75 -1.90
C GLY A 99 3.86 1.65 -2.16
N GLY A 100 4.54 1.74 -3.29
CA GLY A 100 5.59 0.81 -3.67
C GLY A 100 5.10 -0.53 -4.22
N TRP A 101 3.80 -0.70 -4.45
CA TRP A 101 3.25 -1.86 -5.13
C TRP A 101 3.61 -1.85 -6.62
N GLY A 102 3.58 -3.02 -7.21
CA GLY A 102 3.64 -3.29 -8.64
C GLY A 102 2.71 -4.44 -8.97
N LEU A 103 2.78 -4.97 -10.19
CA LEU A 103 1.87 -6.01 -10.68
C LEU A 103 1.85 -7.27 -9.80
N SER A 104 2.98 -7.62 -9.18
CA SER A 104 3.04 -8.77 -8.26
C SER A 104 2.15 -8.59 -7.04
N GLU A 105 2.13 -7.42 -6.45
CA GLU A 105 1.27 -7.12 -5.31
C GLU A 105 -0.19 -6.96 -5.72
N TYR A 106 -0.47 -6.43 -6.93
CA TYR A 106 -1.84 -6.34 -7.43
C TYR A 106 -2.45 -7.73 -7.57
N LEU A 107 -1.69 -8.67 -8.16
CA LEU A 107 -2.13 -10.06 -8.27
C LEU A 107 -2.28 -10.71 -6.89
N ALA A 108 -1.28 -10.57 -6.01
CA ALA A 108 -1.31 -11.16 -4.67
C ALA A 108 -2.50 -10.64 -3.84
N TYR A 109 -2.75 -9.33 -3.88
CA TYR A 109 -3.89 -8.73 -3.20
C TYR A 109 -5.22 -9.26 -3.77
N THR A 110 -5.31 -9.37 -5.08
CA THR A 110 -6.50 -9.92 -5.73
C THR A 110 -6.75 -11.36 -5.28
N GLU A 111 -5.75 -12.23 -5.30
CA GLU A 111 -5.87 -13.61 -4.81
C GLU A 111 -6.33 -13.67 -3.35
N ASP A 112 -5.77 -12.80 -2.48
CA ASP A 112 -6.03 -12.82 -1.04
C ASP A 112 -7.41 -12.27 -0.66
N PHE A 113 -7.97 -11.32 -1.43
CA PHE A 113 -9.12 -10.53 -1.00
C PHE A 113 -10.32 -10.53 -1.95
N ILE A 114 -10.19 -10.98 -3.21
CA ILE A 114 -11.24 -10.91 -4.23
C ILE A 114 -12.53 -11.62 -3.78
N GLN A 115 -12.40 -12.79 -3.15
CA GLN A 115 -13.54 -13.59 -2.69
C GLN A 115 -14.31 -12.93 -1.53
N ARG A 116 -13.60 -12.12 -0.73
CA ARG A 116 -14.21 -11.39 0.39
C ARG A 116 -14.84 -10.08 -0.08
N ILE A 117 -14.17 -9.36 -0.97
CA ILE A 117 -14.62 -8.07 -1.48
C ILE A 117 -15.75 -8.25 -2.48
N LYS A 118 -15.65 -9.24 -3.36
CA LYS A 118 -16.57 -9.51 -4.48
C LYS A 118 -16.85 -8.22 -5.26
N PRO A 119 -15.86 -7.61 -5.89
CA PRO A 119 -16.05 -6.41 -6.69
C PRO A 119 -16.73 -6.76 -8.01
N ASP A 120 -17.56 -5.85 -8.50
CA ASP A 120 -18.15 -5.94 -9.85
C ASP A 120 -17.15 -5.51 -10.94
N VAL A 121 -16.23 -4.63 -10.58
CA VAL A 121 -15.20 -4.09 -11.49
C VAL A 121 -13.86 -4.03 -10.78
N LEU A 122 -12.81 -4.46 -11.47
CA LEU A 122 -11.43 -4.26 -11.08
C LEU A 122 -10.82 -3.15 -11.95
N LEU A 123 -10.39 -2.07 -11.30
CA LEU A 123 -9.74 -0.93 -11.95
C LEU A 123 -8.27 -0.88 -11.53
N ILE A 124 -7.37 -1.10 -12.49
CA ILE A 124 -5.94 -1.15 -12.24
C ILE A 124 -5.27 0.07 -12.86
N PHE A 125 -4.58 0.86 -12.03
CA PHE A 125 -3.74 1.97 -12.47
C PHE A 125 -2.29 1.50 -12.55
N LEU A 126 -1.78 1.42 -13.78
CA LEU A 126 -0.43 0.96 -14.06
C LEU A 126 0.52 2.14 -14.24
N ASN A 127 1.70 2.01 -13.62
CA ASN A 127 2.84 2.87 -13.86
C ASN A 127 3.94 2.05 -14.55
N LEU A 128 4.80 2.69 -15.33
CA LEU A 128 5.93 2.02 -16.01
C LEU A 128 6.86 1.31 -15.00
N ASP A 129 7.07 1.89 -13.82
CA ASP A 129 7.88 1.29 -12.76
C ASP A 129 7.30 -0.01 -12.21
N ASP A 130 6.01 -0.26 -12.35
CA ASP A 130 5.34 -1.45 -11.82
C ASP A 130 5.85 -2.72 -12.49
N VAL A 131 6.18 -2.64 -13.77
CA VAL A 131 6.77 -3.76 -14.52
C VAL A 131 8.17 -4.08 -13.99
N SER A 132 8.99 -3.07 -13.75
CA SER A 132 10.35 -3.27 -13.23
C SER A 132 10.35 -3.87 -11.80
N ARG A 133 9.31 -3.57 -11.02
CA ARG A 133 9.13 -4.09 -9.65
C ARG A 133 8.88 -5.60 -9.61
N ILE A 134 8.27 -6.18 -10.65
CA ILE A 134 8.07 -7.63 -10.75
C ILE A 134 9.39 -8.38 -10.66
N LEU A 135 10.36 -7.94 -11.46
CA LEU A 135 11.68 -8.57 -11.55
C LEU A 135 12.46 -8.50 -10.23
N ARG A 136 12.27 -7.41 -9.48
CA ARG A 136 12.98 -7.20 -8.21
C ARG A 136 12.38 -8.02 -7.06
N LYS A 137 11.06 -8.16 -7.02
CA LYS A 137 10.36 -8.75 -5.86
C LYS A 137 10.21 -10.26 -5.93
N LYS A 138 10.26 -10.86 -7.12
CA LYS A 138 10.19 -12.31 -7.34
C LYS A 138 9.07 -13.02 -6.55
N MET A 139 7.93 -12.34 -6.38
CA MET A 139 6.79 -12.89 -5.60
C MET A 139 6.09 -14.04 -6.31
N PHE A 140 6.25 -14.12 -7.61
CA PHE A 140 5.68 -15.17 -8.44
C PHE A 140 6.77 -15.83 -9.28
N LYS A 141 6.58 -17.09 -9.61
CA LYS A 141 7.40 -17.87 -10.53
C LYS A 141 6.52 -18.61 -11.53
N LEU A 142 7.04 -18.83 -12.72
CA LEU A 142 6.39 -19.63 -13.74
C LEU A 142 6.85 -21.08 -13.60
N GLU A 143 5.93 -22.00 -13.32
CA GLU A 143 6.17 -23.43 -13.21
C GLU A 143 5.24 -24.16 -14.19
N ASN A 144 5.82 -24.87 -15.15
CA ASN A 144 5.07 -25.60 -16.18
C ASN A 144 3.99 -24.76 -16.89
N GLY A 145 4.32 -23.51 -17.21
CA GLY A 145 3.38 -22.56 -17.84
C GLY A 145 2.35 -21.93 -16.91
N ILE A 146 2.35 -22.29 -15.63
CA ILE A 146 1.41 -21.76 -14.63
C ILE A 146 2.14 -20.79 -13.71
N LEU A 147 1.57 -19.60 -13.54
CA LEU A 147 2.07 -18.60 -12.60
C LEU A 147 1.72 -19.00 -11.18
N ARG A 148 2.73 -19.25 -10.34
CA ARG A 148 2.56 -19.66 -8.95
C ARG A 148 3.21 -18.66 -8.01
N ARG A 149 2.55 -18.42 -6.87
CA ARG A 149 3.10 -17.58 -5.81
C ARG A 149 4.32 -18.23 -5.19
N ASN A 150 5.43 -17.52 -5.14
CA ASN A 150 6.67 -18.00 -4.53
C ASN A 150 6.56 -17.85 -3.00
N ARG A 151 6.14 -18.94 -2.33
CA ARG A 151 6.02 -18.97 -0.86
C ARG A 151 7.36 -19.19 -0.16
N SER A 152 8.40 -19.62 -0.88
CA SER A 152 9.71 -19.90 -0.29
C SER A 152 10.56 -18.65 -0.05
N ASN A 153 10.11 -17.50 -0.50
CA ASN A 153 10.68 -16.23 -0.08
C ASN A 153 10.17 -15.87 1.33
N LYS A 154 10.36 -16.78 2.30
CA LYS A 154 10.50 -16.37 3.69
C LYS A 154 11.70 -15.44 3.65
N ASN A 155 11.43 -14.14 3.74
CA ASN A 155 12.48 -13.16 3.84
C ASN A 155 13.45 -13.64 4.90
N SER A 156 14.63 -14.05 4.49
CA SER A 156 15.79 -13.80 5.33
C SER A 156 15.66 -12.31 5.62
N LEU A 157 15.35 -11.95 6.86
CA LEU A 157 15.27 -10.57 7.30
C LEU A 157 16.49 -9.89 6.70
N THR A 158 16.26 -8.98 5.77
CA THR A 158 17.35 -8.24 5.17
C THR A 158 18.06 -7.58 6.35
N PHE A 159 19.39 -7.54 6.36
CA PHE A 159 20.17 -6.89 7.43
C PHE A 159 19.55 -5.54 7.84
N LYS A 160 18.98 -4.82 6.87
CA LYS A 160 18.22 -3.59 7.05
C LYS A 160 16.97 -3.76 7.92
N GLU A 161 16.24 -4.85 7.78
CA GLU A 161 15.01 -5.12 8.56
C GLU A 161 15.36 -5.55 9.98
N VAL A 162 16.42 -6.32 10.14
CA VAL A 162 16.96 -6.69 11.45
C VAL A 162 17.43 -5.44 12.21
N VAL A 163 18.18 -4.55 11.54
CA VAL A 163 18.66 -3.33 12.15
C VAL A 163 17.52 -2.36 12.50
N ASN A 164 16.51 -2.25 11.64
CA ASN A 164 15.33 -1.41 11.91
C ASN A 164 14.40 -1.98 13.02
N SER A 165 14.49 -3.27 13.34
CA SER A 165 13.72 -3.90 14.43
C SER A 165 14.36 -3.71 15.80
N LEU A 166 15.60 -3.22 15.89
CA LEU A 166 16.27 -2.97 17.17
C LEU A 166 15.66 -1.74 17.88
N PRO A 167 15.15 -1.87 19.11
CA PRO A 167 14.43 -0.79 19.80
C PRO A 167 15.24 0.50 19.96
N LEU A 168 16.55 0.36 20.14
CA LEU A 168 17.47 1.49 20.30
C LEU A 168 17.90 2.14 18.98
N TYR A 169 17.74 1.48 17.84
CA TYR A 169 18.23 1.95 16.55
C TYR A 169 17.48 3.21 16.08
N ASN A 170 16.17 3.22 16.21
CA ASN A 170 15.35 4.38 15.84
C ASN A 170 15.65 5.60 16.74
N TRP A 171 15.87 5.36 18.03
CA TRP A 171 16.27 6.39 18.99
C TRP A 171 17.66 6.97 18.65
N LEU A 172 18.62 6.13 18.25
CA LEU A 172 19.96 6.55 17.82
C LEU A 172 19.93 7.32 16.51
N LEU A 173 19.06 6.92 15.55
CA LEU A 173 18.88 7.64 14.27
C LEU A 173 18.38 9.07 14.49
N GLU A 174 17.54 9.30 15.49
CA GLU A 174 17.01 10.63 15.79
C GLU A 174 18.04 11.55 16.47
N ARG A 175 19.00 10.97 17.19
CA ARG A 175 19.94 11.74 18.05
C ARG A 175 21.39 11.71 17.61
N SER A 176 21.80 10.85 16.69
CA SER A 176 23.19 10.69 16.28
C SER A 176 23.38 10.94 14.78
N HIS A 177 24.08 12.04 14.46
CA HIS A 177 24.51 12.32 13.09
C HIS A 177 25.46 11.26 12.54
N VAL A 178 26.26 10.62 13.40
CA VAL A 178 27.21 9.55 13.02
C VAL A 178 26.44 8.31 12.55
N VAL A 179 25.40 7.90 13.29
CA VAL A 179 24.56 6.75 12.90
C VAL A 179 23.82 7.03 11.60
N ASN A 180 23.35 8.26 11.38
CA ASN A 180 22.75 8.67 10.11
C ASN A 180 23.75 8.67 8.95
N LEU A 181 24.99 9.07 9.19
CA LEU A 181 26.04 9.05 8.18
C LEU A 181 26.43 7.60 7.81
N MET A 182 26.65 6.74 8.81
CA MET A 182 26.92 5.32 8.59
C MET A 182 25.78 4.61 7.83
N ARG A 183 24.54 4.93 8.16
CA ARG A 183 23.39 4.42 7.41
C ARG A 183 23.43 4.80 5.93
N LYS A 184 23.82 6.03 5.60
CA LYS A 184 23.98 6.48 4.21
C LYS A 184 25.06 5.69 3.47
N ILE A 185 26.18 5.40 4.14
CA ILE A 185 27.33 4.69 3.53
C ILE A 185 27.02 3.20 3.32
N ILE A 186 26.32 2.56 4.26
CA ILE A 186 26.05 1.10 4.22
C ILE A 186 24.83 0.76 3.32
N LEU A 187 23.94 1.72 3.08
CA LEU A 187 22.68 1.48 2.35
C LEU A 187 22.67 2.13 0.94
N THR A 188 23.77 2.70 0.50
CA THR A 188 24.03 3.07 -0.90
C THR A 188 24.70 1.91 -1.62
#